data_58e902808b786ad7117b4aa0a97bfc33
#
_entry.id   58e902808b786ad7117b4aa0a97bfc33
#
_cell.length_a   1.000
_cell.length_b   1.000
_cell.length_c   1.000
_cell.angle_alpha   90.00
_cell.angle_beta   90.00
_cell.angle_gamma   90.00
#
_symmetry.space_group_name_H-M   'P 1'
#
loop_
_entity.id
_entity.type
_entity.pdbx_description
1 polymer ?
#
loop_
_entity_poly.entity_id
_entity_poly.type
_entity_poly.pdbx_seq_one_letter_code
_entity_poly.pdbx_strand_id
1 'polypeptide(L)'
;MEGHPRNKSICIFESVGGSDKGPDGHRKDTIPILECIKKEGWHCEVIKFENEKAEEVYEDVKKRFCAYAPRINPGSLPDNEAKFFEILRRLSKDGLIGMTNPDSMMNFGAKSALVKLNKTGLVPEDTEVYYEVEPFKKSFPKSLSYGERVLKQNRGSTGEGIWRIVYEDERPYKAGDVLPLDTKIKCTEAVDNHVEHRQLGEFMDFCEKYIIGDQGMLVDMRFLPRIKEGEIRILLVGANPIFVVHKKPAEAADAFSATLFSGAKYRYDDPSDWKTLVNFFLEKLPLIKSTLKETEPPLIWTADFILDWNEKKEDEYILGEINCSCVGFTSHMDRGIQEVVAK
;
A
#
# COMPACT_ATOMS: atom_id res chain seq x y z
N MET A 1 42.45 4.79 -0.40
CA MET A 1 41.03 5.13 -0.30
C MET A 1 40.72 5.28 1.19
N GLU A 2 40.60 6.52 1.67
CA GLU A 2 40.23 6.79 3.06
C GLU A 2 38.78 6.31 3.24
N GLY A 3 38.58 5.28 4.06
CA GLY A 3 37.26 4.74 4.35
C GLY A 3 36.45 5.80 5.13
N HIS A 4 35.31 6.22 4.60
CA HIS A 4 34.38 7.04 5.33
C HIS A 4 34.00 6.34 6.65
N PRO A 5 33.93 7.06 7.76
CA PRO A 5 33.57 6.45 9.03
C PRO A 5 32.13 5.88 8.90
N ARG A 6 31.93 4.62 9.29
CA ARG A 6 30.62 3.93 9.29
C ARG A 6 29.52 4.74 9.95
N ASN A 7 29.86 5.67 10.83
CA ASN A 7 28.94 6.45 11.67
C ASN A 7 28.09 7.50 10.92
N LYS A 8 28.37 7.79 9.65
CA LYS A 8 27.59 8.72 8.81
C LYS A 8 27.47 8.17 7.39
N SER A 9 27.00 6.93 7.28
CA SER A 9 26.88 6.26 5.99
C SER A 9 25.55 5.53 5.86
N ILE A 10 24.84 5.75 4.78
CA ILE A 10 23.55 5.12 4.47
C ILE A 10 23.59 4.56 3.04
N CYS A 11 22.96 3.42 2.82
CA CYS A 11 22.70 2.95 1.47
C CYS A 11 21.21 3.03 1.13
N ILE A 12 20.91 3.27 -0.15
CA ILE A 12 19.57 3.18 -0.69
C ILE A 12 19.48 1.88 -1.50
N PHE A 13 18.59 0.97 -1.10
CA PHE A 13 18.36 -0.26 -1.85
C PHE A 13 17.45 -0.02 -3.04
N GLU A 14 17.86 -0.51 -4.21
CA GLU A 14 17.04 -0.63 -5.41
C GLU A 14 17.12 -2.05 -6.00
N SER A 15 16.05 -2.52 -6.64
CA SER A 15 16.09 -3.73 -7.48
C SER A 15 16.84 -3.48 -8.79
N VAL A 16 17.36 -4.54 -9.37
CA VAL A 16 17.81 -4.52 -10.78
C VAL A 16 16.57 -4.60 -11.68
N GLY A 17 16.49 -3.70 -12.66
CA GLY A 17 15.31 -3.62 -13.55
C GLY A 17 14.05 -3.10 -12.86
N GLY A 18 12.92 -3.23 -13.57
CA GLY A 18 11.60 -2.77 -13.12
C GLY A 18 11.06 -1.59 -13.92
N SER A 19 9.74 -1.50 -14.05
CA SER A 19 9.03 -0.46 -14.82
C SER A 19 9.10 0.94 -14.18
N ASP A 20 9.58 1.04 -12.95
CA ASP A 20 9.73 2.28 -12.18
C ASP A 20 11.09 2.96 -12.36
N LYS A 21 11.95 2.41 -13.24
CA LYS A 21 13.29 2.93 -13.53
C LYS A 21 13.31 3.89 -14.70
N GLY A 22 14.19 4.91 -14.58
CA GLY A 22 14.56 5.78 -15.69
C GLY A 22 15.61 5.15 -16.62
N PRO A 23 16.03 5.89 -17.67
CA PRO A 23 17.08 5.43 -18.60
C PRO A 23 18.44 5.18 -17.93
N ASP A 24 18.68 5.80 -16.78
CA ASP A 24 19.90 5.64 -15.95
C ASP A 24 19.86 4.37 -15.09
N GLY A 25 18.78 3.59 -15.15
CA GLY A 25 18.57 2.39 -14.35
C GLY A 25 18.21 2.65 -12.87
N HIS A 26 17.89 3.90 -12.51
CA HIS A 26 17.44 4.30 -11.19
C HIS A 26 15.98 4.72 -11.18
N ARG A 27 15.33 4.64 -10.02
CA ARG A 27 14.06 5.33 -9.81
C ARG A 27 14.33 6.84 -9.90
N LYS A 28 13.38 7.57 -10.49
CA LYS A 28 13.54 9.02 -10.70
C LYS A 28 13.80 9.81 -9.42
N ASP A 29 13.34 9.30 -8.27
CA ASP A 29 13.49 9.94 -6.95
C ASP A 29 14.75 9.50 -6.19
N THR A 30 15.40 8.41 -6.57
CA THR A 30 16.55 7.87 -5.81
C THR A 30 17.77 8.79 -5.86
N ILE A 31 18.20 9.23 -7.04
CA ILE A 31 19.39 10.09 -7.14
C ILE A 31 19.18 11.45 -6.47
N PRO A 32 18.03 12.14 -6.64
CA PRO A 32 17.74 13.35 -5.87
C PRO A 32 17.78 13.16 -4.34
N ILE A 33 17.23 12.07 -3.82
CA ILE A 33 17.31 11.75 -2.37
C ILE A 33 18.77 11.56 -1.96
N LEU A 34 19.53 10.76 -2.70
CA LEU A 34 20.96 10.49 -2.46
C LEU A 34 21.76 11.80 -2.39
N GLU A 35 21.57 12.69 -3.36
CA GLU A 35 22.29 13.98 -3.41
C GLU A 35 21.90 14.90 -2.24
N CYS A 36 20.64 14.88 -1.79
CA CYS A 36 20.21 15.62 -0.61
C CYS A 36 20.83 15.03 0.68
N ILE A 37 20.91 13.72 0.81
CA ILE A 37 21.57 13.04 1.95
C ILE A 37 23.06 13.41 2.00
N LYS A 38 23.74 13.45 0.85
CA LYS A 38 25.14 13.91 0.77
C LYS A 38 25.32 15.37 1.18
N LYS A 39 24.37 16.25 0.82
CA LYS A 39 24.39 17.67 1.27
C LYS A 39 24.26 17.82 2.80
N GLU A 40 23.56 16.90 3.47
CA GLU A 40 23.48 16.82 4.92
C GLU A 40 24.76 16.25 5.58
N GLY A 41 25.80 15.98 4.78
CA GLY A 41 27.12 15.53 5.25
C GLY A 41 27.21 14.03 5.51
N TRP A 42 26.33 13.23 4.93
CA TRP A 42 26.35 11.78 5.00
C TRP A 42 26.98 11.18 3.74
N HIS A 43 27.70 10.07 3.89
CA HIS A 43 28.05 9.21 2.78
C HIS A 43 26.81 8.43 2.35
N CYS A 44 26.45 8.47 1.08
CA CYS A 44 25.29 7.77 0.55
C CYS A 44 25.61 7.10 -0.78
N GLU A 45 25.21 5.84 -0.93
CA GLU A 45 25.34 5.05 -2.17
C GLU A 45 24.03 4.30 -2.47
N VAL A 46 23.81 3.98 -3.76
CA VAL A 46 22.77 3.05 -4.18
C VAL A 46 23.32 1.64 -4.25
N ILE A 47 22.64 0.72 -3.58
CA ILE A 47 22.97 -0.72 -3.62
C ILE A 47 21.87 -1.43 -4.40
N LYS A 48 22.24 -2.08 -5.49
CA LYS A 48 21.34 -2.91 -6.28
C LYS A 48 21.19 -4.27 -5.61
N PHE A 49 19.95 -4.66 -5.34
CA PHE A 49 19.62 -5.92 -4.71
C PHE A 49 19.09 -6.93 -5.75
N GLU A 50 19.64 -8.12 -5.68
CA GLU A 50 19.25 -9.32 -6.43
C GLU A 50 19.27 -10.50 -5.46
N ASN A 51 18.27 -11.40 -5.54
CA ASN A 51 18.16 -12.53 -4.62
C ASN A 51 19.40 -13.45 -4.64
N GLU A 52 20.01 -13.63 -5.83
CA GLU A 52 21.19 -14.47 -6.03
C GLU A 52 22.44 -13.90 -5.33
N LYS A 53 22.51 -12.59 -5.17
CA LYS A 53 23.64 -11.88 -4.54
C LYS A 53 23.32 -11.43 -3.11
N ALA A 54 22.24 -11.89 -2.52
CA ALA A 54 21.77 -11.41 -1.24
C ALA A 54 22.81 -11.49 -0.11
N GLU A 55 23.60 -12.57 -0.02
CA GLU A 55 24.64 -12.70 0.97
C GLU A 55 25.82 -11.74 0.74
N GLU A 56 26.24 -11.55 -0.52
CA GLU A 56 27.29 -10.59 -0.86
C GLU A 56 26.86 -9.17 -0.51
N VAL A 57 25.59 -8.82 -0.83
CA VAL A 57 25.01 -7.53 -0.50
C VAL A 57 24.93 -7.34 1.03
N TYR A 58 24.51 -8.36 1.77
CA TYR A 58 24.47 -8.30 3.23
C TYR A 58 25.84 -8.00 3.84
N GLU A 59 26.88 -8.75 3.46
CA GLU A 59 28.23 -8.59 4.01
C GLU A 59 28.85 -7.22 3.60
N ASP A 60 28.62 -6.74 2.37
CA ASP A 60 29.08 -5.43 1.91
C ASP A 60 28.40 -4.31 2.70
N VAL A 61 27.06 -4.33 2.79
CA VAL A 61 26.29 -3.30 3.48
C VAL A 61 26.60 -3.26 4.97
N LYS A 62 26.61 -4.40 5.64
CA LYS A 62 26.96 -4.53 7.06
C LYS A 62 28.32 -3.91 7.37
N LYS A 63 29.30 -4.07 6.50
CA LYS A 63 30.67 -3.55 6.68
C LYS A 63 30.76 -2.03 6.49
N ARG A 64 30.00 -1.47 5.53
CA ARG A 64 30.21 -0.11 5.02
C ARG A 64 29.23 0.91 5.59
N PHE A 65 28.03 0.52 5.99
CA PHE A 65 26.95 1.44 6.31
C PHE A 65 26.47 1.28 7.76
N CYS A 66 25.88 2.35 8.31
CA CYS A 66 25.19 2.31 9.60
C CYS A 66 23.67 2.38 9.45
N ALA A 67 23.17 2.72 8.27
CA ALA A 67 21.75 2.80 7.97
C ALA A 67 21.45 2.34 6.54
N TYR A 68 20.19 2.02 6.27
CA TYR A 68 19.70 1.71 4.92
C TYR A 68 18.29 2.25 4.70
N ALA A 69 17.98 2.61 3.47
CA ALA A 69 16.65 3.02 3.02
C ALA A 69 16.17 2.09 1.89
N PRO A 70 15.17 1.22 2.11
CA PRO A 70 14.65 0.35 1.08
C PRO A 70 13.74 1.13 0.13
N ARG A 71 14.12 1.15 -1.15
CA ARG A 71 13.34 1.75 -2.25
C ARG A 71 12.99 0.69 -3.30
N ILE A 72 12.59 -0.48 -2.82
CA ILE A 72 12.17 -1.63 -3.62
C ILE A 72 10.69 -1.88 -3.36
N ASN A 73 9.92 -2.13 -4.42
CA ASN A 73 8.61 -2.76 -4.27
C ASN A 73 8.83 -4.26 -4.03
N PRO A 74 8.58 -4.78 -2.83
CA PRO A 74 8.86 -6.19 -2.54
C PRO A 74 8.15 -7.15 -3.50
N GLY A 75 6.91 -6.85 -3.87
CA GLY A 75 6.14 -7.67 -4.81
C GLY A 75 6.67 -7.71 -6.24
N SER A 76 7.68 -6.89 -6.59
CA SER A 76 8.36 -6.93 -7.89
C SER A 76 9.66 -7.73 -7.91
N LEU A 77 10.06 -8.31 -6.76
CA LEU A 77 11.26 -9.12 -6.68
C LEU A 77 11.01 -10.52 -7.29
N PRO A 78 11.94 -11.04 -8.11
CA PRO A 78 11.87 -12.41 -8.60
C PRO A 78 11.86 -13.40 -7.42
N ASP A 79 11.14 -14.49 -7.59
CA ASP A 79 11.09 -15.66 -6.69
C ASP A 79 10.45 -15.45 -5.32
N ASN A 80 10.35 -14.33 -4.78
CA ASN A 80 9.57 -13.80 -3.66
C ASN A 80 10.31 -12.68 -2.90
N GLU A 81 9.60 -12.01 -2.02
CA GLU A 81 10.13 -10.93 -1.17
C GLU A 81 10.85 -11.44 0.10
N ALA A 82 10.73 -12.72 0.43
CA ALA A 82 11.18 -13.27 1.72
C ALA A 82 12.68 -13.07 1.95
N LYS A 83 13.49 -13.31 0.90
CA LYS A 83 14.94 -13.15 0.96
C LYS A 83 15.35 -11.71 1.23
N PHE A 84 14.68 -10.76 0.60
CA PHE A 84 14.94 -9.33 0.83
C PHE A 84 14.65 -8.93 2.28
N PHE A 85 13.48 -9.31 2.81
CA PHE A 85 13.13 -9.03 4.20
C PHE A 85 14.04 -9.75 5.19
N GLU A 86 14.50 -10.98 4.89
CA GLU A 86 15.50 -11.69 5.70
C GLU A 86 16.77 -10.86 5.83
N ILE A 87 17.34 -10.38 4.71
CA ILE A 87 18.55 -9.56 4.70
C ILE A 87 18.37 -8.27 5.50
N LEU A 88 17.25 -7.56 5.30
CA LEU A 88 16.98 -6.33 6.04
C LEU A 88 16.88 -6.57 7.56
N ARG A 89 16.24 -7.67 8.00
CA ARG A 89 16.16 -8.04 9.42
C ARG A 89 17.52 -8.38 10.00
N ARG A 90 18.37 -9.08 9.25
CA ARG A 90 19.74 -9.39 9.66
C ARG A 90 20.55 -8.11 9.82
N LEU A 91 20.50 -7.19 8.86
CA LEU A 91 21.16 -5.88 8.97
C LEU A 91 20.68 -5.10 10.19
N SER A 92 19.35 -5.08 10.45
CA SER A 92 18.81 -4.43 11.65
C SER A 92 19.30 -5.09 12.94
N LYS A 93 19.38 -6.43 12.98
CA LYS A 93 19.92 -7.19 14.12
C LYS A 93 21.39 -6.88 14.37
N ASP A 94 22.17 -6.60 13.33
CA ASP A 94 23.56 -6.18 13.40
C ASP A 94 23.74 -4.68 13.74
N GLY A 95 22.63 -4.00 14.04
CA GLY A 95 22.62 -2.61 14.53
C GLY A 95 22.54 -1.54 13.45
N LEU A 96 22.22 -1.90 12.19
CA LEU A 96 21.93 -0.89 11.17
C LEU A 96 20.52 -0.35 11.35
N ILE A 97 20.36 0.95 11.12
CA ILE A 97 19.06 1.62 11.20
C ILE A 97 18.34 1.49 9.86
N GLY A 98 17.21 0.80 9.86
CA GLY A 98 16.34 0.68 8.68
C GLY A 98 15.37 1.86 8.59
N MET A 99 15.43 2.59 7.50
CA MET A 99 14.52 3.68 7.15
C MET A 99 13.77 3.35 5.84
N THR A 100 12.72 2.55 5.89
CA THR A 100 11.92 2.03 7.00
C THR A 100 12.48 0.69 7.53
N ASN A 101 12.18 0.41 8.80
CA ASN A 101 12.44 -0.92 9.38
C ASN A 101 11.62 -2.00 8.63
N PRO A 102 12.16 -3.21 8.37
CA PRO A 102 11.48 -4.24 7.59
C PRO A 102 10.15 -4.71 8.21
N ASP A 103 10.04 -4.77 9.53
CA ASP A 103 8.79 -5.17 10.17
C ASP A 103 7.73 -4.07 10.06
N SER A 104 8.11 -2.79 10.16
CA SER A 104 7.22 -1.67 9.87
C SER A 104 6.75 -1.68 8.41
N MET A 105 7.64 -2.02 7.45
CA MET A 105 7.25 -2.19 6.05
C MET A 105 6.16 -3.25 5.88
N MET A 106 6.29 -4.39 6.60
CA MET A 106 5.29 -5.47 6.55
C MET A 106 3.99 -5.06 7.25
N ASN A 107 4.09 -4.48 8.44
CA ASN A 107 2.93 -4.17 9.26
C ASN A 107 2.08 -3.02 8.70
N PHE A 108 2.69 -1.99 8.12
CA PHE A 108 1.98 -0.90 7.45
C PHE A 108 1.62 -1.25 6.00
N GLY A 109 2.52 -1.88 5.26
CA GLY A 109 2.38 -2.08 3.81
C GLY A 109 1.56 -3.29 3.39
N ALA A 110 1.28 -4.24 4.28
CA ALA A 110 0.37 -5.34 3.97
C ALA A 110 -1.08 -4.90 4.10
N LYS A 111 -1.94 -5.31 3.17
CA LYS A 111 -3.37 -4.95 3.22
C LYS A 111 -4.10 -5.45 4.46
N SER A 112 -3.56 -6.48 5.14
CA SER A 112 -4.05 -6.92 6.45
C SER A 112 -3.93 -5.84 7.55
N ALA A 113 -3.15 -4.77 7.34
CA ALA A 113 -3.15 -3.61 8.23
C ALA A 113 -4.56 -3.02 8.38
N LEU A 114 -5.36 -2.99 7.32
CA LEU A 114 -6.75 -2.51 7.36
C LEU A 114 -7.59 -3.31 8.36
N VAL A 115 -7.45 -4.64 8.36
CA VAL A 115 -8.19 -5.51 9.29
C VAL A 115 -7.75 -5.31 10.73
N LYS A 116 -6.44 -5.14 10.97
CA LYS A 116 -5.92 -4.81 12.30
C LYS A 116 -6.48 -3.48 12.81
N LEU A 117 -6.77 -2.55 11.90
CA LEU A 117 -7.29 -1.20 12.21
C LEU A 117 -8.82 -1.11 12.23
N ASN A 118 -9.60 -2.18 11.99
CA ASN A 118 -11.05 -2.13 11.89
C ASN A 118 -11.78 -1.70 13.18
N LYS A 119 -11.12 -1.79 14.34
CA LYS A 119 -11.66 -1.32 15.64
C LYS A 119 -11.21 0.09 16.04
N THR A 120 -10.54 0.80 15.15
CA THR A 120 -9.99 2.15 15.43
C THR A 120 -10.92 3.29 14.98
N GLY A 121 -12.01 2.96 14.27
CA GLY A 121 -12.86 3.94 13.59
C GLY A 121 -12.26 4.49 12.30
N LEU A 122 -11.12 3.95 11.82
CA LEU A 122 -10.49 4.34 10.56
C LEU A 122 -10.94 3.48 9.37
N VAL A 123 -11.35 2.25 9.66
CA VAL A 123 -11.71 1.23 8.67
C VAL A 123 -13.04 0.63 9.08
N PRO A 124 -13.93 0.24 8.14
CA PRO A 124 -15.19 -0.39 8.50
C PRO A 124 -14.98 -1.64 9.37
N GLU A 125 -15.78 -1.78 10.41
CA GLU A 125 -15.66 -2.89 11.38
C GLU A 125 -15.89 -4.27 10.75
N ASP A 126 -16.64 -4.33 9.64
CA ASP A 126 -16.94 -5.52 8.86
C ASP A 126 -15.83 -5.87 7.85
N THR A 127 -14.66 -5.25 7.98
CA THR A 127 -13.47 -5.57 7.16
C THR A 127 -12.82 -6.84 7.68
N GLU A 128 -12.68 -7.84 6.81
CA GLU A 128 -12.13 -9.16 7.10
C GLU A 128 -10.92 -9.49 6.23
N VAL A 129 -10.18 -10.52 6.62
CA VAL A 129 -9.06 -11.07 5.82
C VAL A 129 -9.17 -12.59 5.75
N TYR A 130 -8.90 -13.12 4.55
CA TYR A 130 -8.86 -14.55 4.28
C TYR A 130 -7.43 -14.94 3.92
N TYR A 131 -6.80 -15.75 4.76
CA TYR A 131 -5.47 -16.32 4.54
C TYR A 131 -5.52 -17.73 3.94
N GLU A 132 -6.71 -18.34 3.92
CA GLU A 132 -6.94 -19.69 3.44
C GLU A 132 -8.19 -19.73 2.56
N VAL A 133 -8.20 -20.64 1.58
CA VAL A 133 -9.28 -20.78 0.59
C VAL A 133 -10.60 -21.20 1.23
N GLU A 134 -10.58 -22.19 2.12
CA GLU A 134 -11.80 -22.70 2.74
C GLU A 134 -12.55 -21.67 3.61
N PRO A 135 -11.88 -20.88 4.50
CA PRO A 135 -12.50 -19.78 5.20
C PRO A 135 -13.09 -18.72 4.25
N PHE A 136 -12.40 -18.40 3.15
CA PHE A 136 -12.90 -17.48 2.13
C PHE A 136 -14.20 -18.01 1.50
N LYS A 137 -14.18 -19.23 0.98
CA LYS A 137 -15.35 -19.86 0.34
C LYS A 137 -16.55 -20.01 1.28
N LYS A 138 -16.29 -20.21 2.57
CA LYS A 138 -17.34 -20.32 3.58
C LYS A 138 -17.95 -18.98 3.96
N SER A 139 -17.15 -17.91 4.07
CA SER A 139 -17.57 -16.64 4.68
C SER A 139 -17.97 -15.58 3.66
N PHE A 140 -17.32 -15.51 2.50
CA PHE A 140 -17.57 -14.47 1.51
C PHE A 140 -19.01 -14.47 0.96
N PRO A 141 -19.68 -15.62 0.71
CA PRO A 141 -21.10 -15.64 0.30
C PRO A 141 -22.04 -14.95 1.30
N LYS A 142 -21.73 -15.04 2.58
CA LYS A 142 -22.45 -14.31 3.62
C LYS A 142 -22.07 -12.82 3.64
N SER A 143 -20.79 -12.49 3.53
CA SER A 143 -20.31 -11.11 3.46
C SER A 143 -20.98 -10.33 2.33
N LEU A 144 -21.06 -10.91 1.12
CA LEU A 144 -21.68 -10.29 -0.04
C LEU A 144 -23.19 -10.03 0.13
N SER A 145 -23.89 -10.78 1.00
CA SER A 145 -25.31 -10.56 1.25
C SER A 145 -25.62 -9.25 2.01
N TYR A 146 -24.61 -8.64 2.65
CA TYR A 146 -24.78 -7.34 3.31
C TYR A 146 -24.66 -6.15 2.33
N GLY A 147 -24.28 -6.38 1.07
CA GLY A 147 -24.14 -5.36 0.04
C GLY A 147 -22.89 -5.51 -0.80
N GLU A 148 -22.57 -4.49 -1.56
CA GLU A 148 -21.39 -4.49 -2.44
C GLU A 148 -20.10 -4.62 -1.66
N ARG A 149 -19.20 -5.50 -2.14
CA ARG A 149 -17.91 -5.75 -1.50
C ARG A 149 -16.74 -5.38 -2.42
N VAL A 150 -15.60 -5.09 -1.81
CA VAL A 150 -14.31 -4.97 -2.51
C VAL A 150 -13.35 -5.98 -1.94
N LEU A 151 -12.91 -6.91 -2.80
CA LEU A 151 -11.82 -7.83 -2.49
C LEU A 151 -10.50 -7.26 -2.96
N LYS A 152 -9.48 -7.33 -2.13
CA LYS A 152 -8.14 -6.79 -2.43
C LYS A 152 -7.08 -7.85 -2.15
N GLN A 153 -6.28 -8.21 -3.16
CA GLN A 153 -5.10 -9.06 -2.93
C GLN A 153 -4.05 -8.31 -2.08
N ASN A 154 -3.20 -9.07 -1.37
CA ASN A 154 -2.19 -8.48 -0.48
C ASN A 154 -1.16 -7.63 -1.24
N ARG A 155 -0.58 -8.17 -2.29
CA ARG A 155 0.42 -7.53 -3.12
C ARG A 155 -0.13 -7.31 -4.53
N GLY A 156 -0.09 -6.11 -4.99
CA GLY A 156 -0.50 -5.69 -6.32
C GLY A 156 -0.19 -4.22 -6.49
N SER A 157 -0.01 -3.78 -7.71
CA SER A 157 0.17 -2.38 -8.07
C SER A 157 -0.90 -1.98 -9.08
N THR A 158 -1.18 -0.69 -9.17
CA THR A 158 -2.04 -0.13 -10.22
C THR A 158 -3.49 -0.65 -10.27
N GLY A 159 -3.98 -1.24 -9.18
CA GLY A 159 -5.36 -1.75 -9.08
C GLY A 159 -5.54 -3.22 -9.46
N GLU A 160 -4.47 -3.93 -9.84
CA GLU A 160 -4.52 -5.36 -10.12
C GLU A 160 -4.95 -6.17 -8.89
N GLY A 161 -5.90 -7.12 -9.09
CA GLY A 161 -6.44 -7.95 -8.02
C GLY A 161 -7.27 -7.20 -6.98
N ILE A 162 -7.79 -6.02 -7.35
CA ILE A 162 -8.80 -5.28 -6.58
C ILE A 162 -10.12 -5.37 -7.33
N TRP A 163 -11.06 -6.09 -6.77
CA TRP A 163 -12.34 -6.40 -7.39
C TRP A 163 -13.49 -5.80 -6.60
N ARG A 164 -14.37 -5.03 -7.27
CA ARG A 164 -15.69 -4.65 -6.77
C ARG A 164 -16.68 -5.71 -7.19
N ILE A 165 -17.44 -6.26 -6.25
CA ILE A 165 -18.43 -7.31 -6.49
C ILE A 165 -19.81 -6.79 -6.13
N VAL A 166 -20.73 -6.91 -7.10
CA VAL A 166 -22.11 -6.52 -6.97
C VAL A 166 -22.99 -7.72 -7.24
N TYR A 167 -23.97 -7.94 -6.37
CA TYR A 167 -25.02 -8.91 -6.56
C TYR A 167 -25.95 -8.48 -7.71
N GLU A 168 -26.23 -9.35 -8.69
CA GLU A 168 -27.10 -9.07 -9.85
C GLU A 168 -28.23 -10.10 -10.03
N ASP A 169 -28.43 -11.00 -9.09
CA ASP A 169 -29.45 -12.03 -9.18
C ASP A 169 -30.84 -11.46 -8.85
N GLU A 170 -31.89 -11.93 -9.52
CA GLU A 170 -33.26 -11.52 -9.24
C GLU A 170 -33.84 -12.16 -7.98
N ARG A 171 -33.19 -13.19 -7.44
CA ARG A 171 -33.61 -13.89 -6.23
C ARG A 171 -33.48 -12.97 -5.02
N PRO A 172 -34.52 -12.83 -4.18
CA PRO A 172 -34.42 -11.97 -3.00
C PRO A 172 -33.59 -12.65 -1.91
N TYR A 173 -32.59 -11.95 -1.39
CA TYR A 173 -31.84 -12.35 -0.19
C TYR A 173 -31.92 -11.30 0.90
N LYS A 174 -31.72 -11.75 2.13
CA LYS A 174 -31.63 -10.89 3.30
C LYS A 174 -30.17 -10.74 3.71
N ALA A 175 -29.84 -9.61 4.29
CA ALA A 175 -28.54 -9.41 4.91
C ALA A 175 -28.27 -10.51 5.96
N GLY A 176 -27.13 -11.18 5.82
CA GLY A 176 -26.73 -12.32 6.66
C GLY A 176 -27.06 -13.70 6.10
N ASP A 177 -27.78 -13.80 4.97
CA ASP A 177 -27.98 -15.07 4.27
C ASP A 177 -26.66 -15.52 3.62
N VAL A 178 -26.50 -16.83 3.47
CA VAL A 178 -25.40 -17.39 2.69
C VAL A 178 -25.88 -17.52 1.24
N LEU A 179 -25.31 -16.71 0.35
CA LEU A 179 -25.67 -16.72 -1.07
C LEU A 179 -25.30 -18.06 -1.72
N PRO A 180 -26.15 -18.66 -2.55
CA PRO A 180 -25.83 -19.86 -3.33
C PRO A 180 -24.68 -19.62 -4.32
N LEU A 181 -23.90 -20.67 -4.63
CA LEU A 181 -22.75 -20.58 -5.52
C LEU A 181 -23.11 -20.24 -6.97
N ASP A 182 -24.35 -20.51 -7.39
CA ASP A 182 -24.90 -20.16 -8.70
C ASP A 182 -25.46 -18.72 -8.77
N THR A 183 -25.30 -17.93 -7.70
CA THR A 183 -25.71 -16.51 -7.66
C THR A 183 -24.98 -15.71 -8.73
N LYS A 184 -25.74 -14.94 -9.53
CA LYS A 184 -25.17 -14.05 -10.54
C LYS A 184 -24.57 -12.80 -9.87
N ILE A 185 -23.36 -12.47 -10.24
CA ILE A 185 -22.62 -11.32 -9.75
C ILE A 185 -21.99 -10.54 -10.91
N LYS A 186 -21.88 -9.23 -10.73
CA LYS A 186 -21.04 -8.36 -11.54
C LYS A 186 -19.75 -8.06 -10.80
N CYS A 187 -18.62 -8.30 -11.46
CA CYS A 187 -17.29 -8.04 -10.97
C CYS A 187 -16.63 -6.96 -11.80
N THR A 188 -16.06 -5.93 -11.18
CA THR A 188 -15.29 -4.89 -11.86
C THR A 188 -13.88 -4.84 -11.28
N GLU A 189 -12.85 -4.96 -12.12
CA GLU A 189 -11.46 -4.87 -11.66
C GLU A 189 -10.96 -3.44 -11.70
N ALA A 190 -10.22 -3.02 -10.66
CA ALA A 190 -9.74 -1.65 -10.53
C ALA A 190 -8.61 -1.29 -11.50
N VAL A 191 -7.96 -2.25 -12.14
CA VAL A 191 -6.83 -2.01 -13.04
C VAL A 191 -7.24 -1.13 -14.23
N ASP A 192 -8.39 -1.40 -14.83
CA ASP A 192 -8.91 -0.72 -16.03
C ASP A 192 -10.44 -0.50 -16.03
N ASN A 193 -11.11 -0.85 -14.93
CA ASN A 193 -12.56 -0.84 -14.75
C ASN A 193 -13.31 -1.78 -15.71
N HIS A 194 -12.68 -2.85 -16.23
CA HIS A 194 -13.43 -3.83 -17.01
C HIS A 194 -14.43 -4.59 -16.15
N VAL A 195 -15.53 -4.97 -16.77
CA VAL A 195 -16.66 -5.62 -16.11
C VAL A 195 -16.76 -7.06 -16.59
N GLU A 196 -16.96 -7.97 -15.66
CA GLU A 196 -17.26 -9.38 -15.90
C GLU A 196 -18.54 -9.77 -15.19
N HIS A 197 -19.33 -10.65 -15.82
CA HIS A 197 -20.50 -11.29 -15.23
C HIS A 197 -20.19 -12.76 -15.00
N ARG A 198 -20.28 -13.22 -13.76
CA ARG A 198 -19.92 -14.58 -13.34
C ARG A 198 -20.94 -15.17 -12.37
N GLN A 199 -20.83 -16.47 -12.12
CA GLN A 199 -21.41 -17.07 -10.93
C GLN A 199 -20.49 -16.85 -9.74
N LEU A 200 -21.05 -16.72 -8.54
CA LEU A 200 -20.30 -16.49 -7.31
C LEU A 200 -19.25 -17.59 -7.06
N GLY A 201 -19.62 -18.86 -7.27
CA GLY A 201 -18.68 -19.99 -7.12
C GLY A 201 -17.48 -19.89 -8.06
N GLU A 202 -17.73 -19.62 -9.35
CA GLU A 202 -16.66 -19.48 -10.35
C GLU A 202 -15.73 -18.29 -10.04
N PHE A 203 -16.28 -17.21 -9.54
CA PHE A 203 -15.48 -16.06 -9.13
C PHE A 203 -14.63 -16.37 -7.90
N MET A 204 -15.17 -17.11 -6.93
CA MET A 204 -14.38 -17.51 -5.75
C MET A 204 -13.25 -18.48 -6.13
N ASP A 205 -13.49 -19.43 -7.04
CA ASP A 205 -12.44 -20.32 -7.57
C ASP A 205 -11.34 -19.52 -8.29
N PHE A 206 -11.72 -18.54 -9.09
CA PHE A 206 -10.77 -17.61 -9.71
C PHE A 206 -9.92 -16.82 -8.69
N CYS A 207 -10.51 -16.45 -7.55
CA CYS A 207 -9.82 -15.68 -6.49
C CYS A 207 -8.84 -16.52 -5.66
N GLU A 208 -8.89 -17.85 -5.71
CA GLU A 208 -7.95 -18.73 -4.97
C GLU A 208 -6.48 -18.39 -5.24
N LYS A 209 -6.15 -18.01 -6.47
CA LYS A 209 -4.79 -17.60 -6.87
C LYS A 209 -4.23 -16.44 -6.05
N TYR A 210 -5.08 -15.61 -5.44
CA TYR A 210 -4.64 -14.49 -4.60
C TYR A 210 -4.36 -14.90 -3.15
N ILE A 211 -4.84 -16.07 -2.75
CA ILE A 211 -4.66 -16.65 -1.41
C ILE A 211 -3.53 -17.67 -1.41
N ILE A 212 -3.41 -18.45 -2.49
CA ILE A 212 -2.39 -19.49 -2.61
C ILE A 212 -1.04 -18.83 -2.93
N GLY A 213 -0.02 -19.16 -2.15
CA GLY A 213 1.34 -18.67 -2.34
C GLY A 213 1.90 -17.88 -1.16
N ASP A 214 3.13 -17.43 -1.30
CA ASP A 214 3.81 -16.65 -0.26
C ASP A 214 3.13 -15.29 -0.06
N GLN A 215 2.82 -14.97 1.19
CA GLN A 215 2.09 -13.75 1.57
C GLN A 215 0.71 -13.59 0.91
N GLY A 216 0.12 -14.69 0.39
CA GLY A 216 -1.21 -14.69 -0.21
C GLY A 216 -2.30 -14.38 0.81
N MET A 217 -3.23 -13.51 0.46
CA MET A 217 -4.43 -13.20 1.24
C MET A 217 -5.40 -12.35 0.41
N LEU A 218 -6.68 -12.37 0.81
CA LEU A 218 -7.69 -11.43 0.34
C LEU A 218 -8.24 -10.63 1.52
N VAL A 219 -8.27 -9.31 1.38
CA VAL A 219 -9.01 -8.42 2.27
C VAL A 219 -10.37 -8.16 1.66
N ASP A 220 -11.42 -8.37 2.45
CA ASP A 220 -12.82 -8.14 2.11
C ASP A 220 -13.33 -6.93 2.90
N MET A 221 -13.77 -5.89 2.21
CA MET A 221 -14.36 -4.71 2.82
C MET A 221 -15.59 -4.25 2.05
N ARG A 222 -16.50 -3.53 2.71
CA ARG A 222 -17.66 -2.95 2.04
C ARG A 222 -17.21 -1.95 0.97
N PHE A 223 -17.96 -1.88 -0.12
CA PHE A 223 -17.75 -0.84 -1.13
C PHE A 223 -18.12 0.53 -0.56
N LEU A 224 -17.33 1.54 -0.86
CA LEU A 224 -17.54 2.93 -0.44
C LEU A 224 -18.05 3.75 -1.64
N PRO A 225 -19.36 3.99 -1.79
CA PRO A 225 -19.93 4.60 -3.01
C PRO A 225 -19.41 6.01 -3.30
N ARG A 226 -18.96 6.73 -2.25
CA ARG A 226 -18.40 8.08 -2.38
C ARG A 226 -17.01 8.12 -2.99
N ILE A 227 -16.42 6.96 -3.37
CA ILE A 227 -15.22 6.92 -4.21
C ILE A 227 -15.38 7.76 -5.49
N LYS A 228 -16.61 7.94 -5.98
CA LYS A 228 -16.92 8.84 -7.11
C LYS A 228 -16.54 10.30 -6.85
N GLU A 229 -16.49 10.72 -5.60
CA GLU A 229 -16.02 12.06 -5.19
C GLU A 229 -14.48 12.13 -5.18
N GLY A 230 -13.82 11.00 -5.08
CA GLY A 230 -12.37 10.83 -5.15
C GLY A 230 -11.79 10.03 -3.99
N GLU A 231 -10.60 9.52 -4.22
CA GLU A 231 -9.70 9.00 -3.20
C GLU A 231 -8.71 10.11 -2.81
N ILE A 232 -8.52 10.33 -1.54
CA ILE A 232 -7.65 11.37 -1.00
C ILE A 232 -6.40 10.71 -0.40
N ARG A 233 -5.26 10.87 -1.06
CA ARG A 233 -3.98 10.34 -0.63
C ARG A 233 -3.20 11.40 0.13
N ILE A 234 -2.84 11.15 1.38
CA ILE A 234 -1.86 11.93 2.12
C ILE A 234 -0.48 11.30 1.88
N LEU A 235 0.48 12.04 1.34
CA LEU A 235 1.89 11.63 1.30
C LEU A 235 2.60 12.17 2.52
N LEU A 236 3.34 11.29 3.21
CA LEU A 236 4.06 11.62 4.43
C LEU A 236 5.54 11.23 4.33
N VAL A 237 6.37 12.03 5.02
CA VAL A 237 7.74 11.66 5.39
C VAL A 237 7.76 11.54 6.92
N GLY A 238 7.91 10.31 7.42
CA GLY A 238 7.66 10.05 8.83
C GLY A 238 6.24 10.48 9.25
N ALA A 239 6.13 11.33 10.25
CA ALA A 239 4.85 11.90 10.70
C ALA A 239 4.49 13.23 10.00
N ASN A 240 5.28 13.72 9.03
CA ASN A 240 5.06 15.01 8.38
C ASN A 240 4.26 14.84 7.08
N PRO A 241 3.04 15.36 6.97
CA PRO A 241 2.31 15.44 5.71
C PRO A 241 3.00 16.43 4.77
N ILE A 242 3.31 15.99 3.55
CA ILE A 242 4.04 16.82 2.58
C ILE A 242 3.10 17.40 1.53
N PHE A 243 2.21 16.58 0.98
CA PHE A 243 1.11 17.02 0.13
C PHE A 243 -0.05 16.02 0.15
N VAL A 244 -1.18 16.46 -0.39
CA VAL A 244 -2.37 15.64 -0.57
C VAL A 244 -2.64 15.49 -2.06
N VAL A 245 -2.94 14.26 -2.49
CA VAL A 245 -3.34 13.97 -3.87
C VAL A 245 -4.82 13.59 -3.87
N HIS A 246 -5.65 14.41 -4.48
CA HIS A 246 -7.05 14.09 -4.73
C HIS A 246 -7.16 13.39 -6.08
N LYS A 247 -7.54 12.12 -6.07
CA LYS A 247 -7.62 11.23 -7.22
C LYS A 247 -9.08 10.96 -7.55
N LYS A 248 -9.61 11.55 -8.59
CA LYS A 248 -11.00 11.37 -8.99
C LYS A 248 -11.10 10.30 -10.08
N PRO A 249 -11.89 9.22 -9.88
CA PRO A 249 -12.12 8.21 -10.92
C PRO A 249 -12.64 8.79 -12.23
N ALA A 250 -12.52 8.02 -13.31
CA ALA A 250 -13.09 8.37 -14.59
C ALA A 250 -14.63 8.50 -14.50
N GLU A 251 -15.22 9.33 -15.37
CA GLU A 251 -16.67 9.60 -15.39
C GLU A 251 -17.46 8.48 -16.11
N ALA A 252 -17.14 7.20 -15.86
CA ALA A 252 -17.88 6.06 -16.40
C ALA A 252 -18.75 5.43 -15.31
N ALA A 253 -19.87 4.79 -15.73
CA ALA A 253 -20.88 4.28 -14.79
C ALA A 253 -20.30 3.30 -13.75
N ASP A 254 -19.45 2.39 -14.20
CA ASP A 254 -18.81 1.35 -13.35
C ASP A 254 -17.40 1.71 -12.86
N ALA A 255 -16.88 2.89 -13.25
CA ALA A 255 -15.57 3.33 -12.80
C ALA A 255 -15.56 3.58 -11.29
N PHE A 256 -14.67 2.90 -10.60
CA PHE A 256 -14.44 3.10 -9.17
C PHE A 256 -12.95 3.20 -8.85
N SER A 257 -12.10 2.90 -9.82
CA SER A 257 -10.65 2.94 -9.64
C SER A 257 -10.13 4.36 -9.70
N ALA A 258 -9.30 4.72 -8.71
CA ALA A 258 -8.60 6.00 -8.65
C ALA A 258 -7.15 5.90 -9.14
N THR A 259 -6.81 4.91 -9.98
CA THR A 259 -5.49 4.76 -10.59
C THR A 259 -5.37 5.59 -11.88
N LEU A 260 -4.16 6.05 -12.20
CA LEU A 260 -3.93 6.78 -13.46
C LEU A 260 -4.24 5.92 -14.69
N PHE A 261 -3.98 4.62 -14.62
CA PHE A 261 -4.21 3.67 -15.71
C PHE A 261 -5.69 3.46 -16.02
N SER A 262 -6.56 3.65 -15.02
CA SER A 262 -8.01 3.61 -15.18
C SER A 262 -8.64 4.94 -15.64
N GLY A 263 -7.82 5.94 -15.96
CA GLY A 263 -8.29 7.26 -16.43
C GLY A 263 -8.64 8.25 -15.32
N ALA A 264 -8.20 8.01 -14.09
CA ALA A 264 -8.43 8.94 -12.98
C ALA A 264 -7.68 10.27 -13.19
N LYS A 265 -8.29 11.35 -12.73
CA LYS A 265 -7.72 12.71 -12.74
C LYS A 265 -7.12 13.01 -11.36
N TYR A 266 -5.86 13.47 -11.34
CA TYR A 266 -5.15 13.82 -10.11
C TYR A 266 -5.04 15.32 -9.93
N ARG A 267 -5.33 15.79 -8.72
CA ARG A 267 -5.04 17.15 -8.26
C ARG A 267 -4.13 17.06 -7.05
N TYR A 268 -3.15 17.93 -6.98
CA TYR A 268 -2.14 17.97 -5.93
C TYR A 268 -2.32 19.24 -5.12
N ASP A 269 -2.61 19.08 -3.85
CA ASP A 269 -3.00 20.15 -2.94
C ASP A 269 -1.99 20.27 -1.79
N ASP A 270 -1.96 21.41 -1.14
CA ASP A 270 -1.24 21.60 0.11
C ASP A 270 -1.99 20.90 1.26
N PRO A 271 -1.30 20.32 2.26
CA PRO A 271 -1.95 19.74 3.43
C PRO A 271 -2.88 20.70 4.16
N SER A 272 -2.62 22.02 4.09
CA SER A 272 -3.48 23.05 4.67
C SER A 272 -4.86 23.16 4.02
N ASP A 273 -5.02 22.73 2.77
CA ASP A 273 -6.31 22.70 2.08
C ASP A 273 -7.19 21.55 2.58
N TRP A 274 -6.57 20.56 3.24
CA TRP A 274 -7.20 19.34 3.77
C TRP A 274 -7.09 19.21 5.30
N LYS A 275 -7.09 20.32 6.03
CA LYS A 275 -6.84 20.37 7.48
C LYS A 275 -7.68 19.37 8.27
N THR A 276 -8.96 19.22 7.96
CA THR A 276 -9.86 18.29 8.66
C THR A 276 -9.37 16.85 8.57
N LEU A 277 -9.06 16.37 7.36
CA LEU A 277 -8.55 15.02 7.14
C LEU A 277 -7.14 14.84 7.74
N VAL A 278 -6.24 15.79 7.49
CA VAL A 278 -4.85 15.71 7.94
C VAL A 278 -4.77 15.69 9.46
N ASN A 279 -5.51 16.56 10.15
CA ASN A 279 -5.55 16.58 11.61
C ASN A 279 -6.17 15.30 12.17
N PHE A 280 -7.30 14.86 11.62
CA PHE A 280 -7.94 13.59 11.99
C PHE A 280 -6.93 12.43 11.89
N PHE A 281 -6.21 12.34 10.78
CA PHE A 281 -5.23 11.28 10.58
C PHE A 281 -4.06 11.35 11.56
N LEU A 282 -3.48 12.54 11.75
CA LEU A 282 -2.36 12.73 12.69
C LEU A 282 -2.76 12.44 14.14
N GLU A 283 -3.98 12.78 14.55
CA GLU A 283 -4.52 12.43 15.87
C GLU A 283 -4.66 10.92 16.05
N LYS A 284 -4.97 10.18 14.97
CA LYS A 284 -5.07 8.72 14.96
C LYS A 284 -3.71 8.01 14.83
N LEU A 285 -2.65 8.69 14.40
CA LEU A 285 -1.35 8.07 14.14
C LEU A 285 -0.75 7.33 15.36
N PRO A 286 -0.81 7.83 16.60
CA PRO A 286 -0.37 7.05 17.77
C PRO A 286 -1.16 5.74 17.94
N LEU A 287 -2.48 5.75 17.71
CA LEU A 287 -3.32 4.56 17.76
C LEU A 287 -2.96 3.57 16.64
N ILE A 288 -2.73 4.06 15.41
CA ILE A 288 -2.28 3.24 14.28
C ILE A 288 -0.97 2.53 14.64
N LYS A 289 0.05 3.28 15.09
CA LYS A 289 1.34 2.72 15.49
C LYS A 289 1.18 1.64 16.56
N SER A 290 0.47 1.92 17.64
CA SER A 290 0.26 0.95 18.72
C SER A 290 -0.50 -0.29 18.28
N THR A 291 -1.52 -0.15 17.43
CA THR A 291 -2.30 -1.27 16.90
C THR A 291 -1.46 -2.15 15.97
N LEU A 292 -0.62 -1.54 15.15
CA LEU A 292 0.30 -2.25 14.25
C LEU A 292 1.59 -2.71 14.96
N LYS A 293 1.76 -2.42 16.26
CA LYS A 293 2.92 -2.76 17.11
C LYS A 293 4.22 -2.11 16.62
N GLU A 294 4.12 -0.87 16.16
CA GLU A 294 5.24 -0.10 15.66
C GLU A 294 5.52 1.13 16.52
N THR A 295 6.77 1.51 16.63
CA THR A 295 7.20 2.72 17.37
C THR A 295 7.21 3.95 16.48
N GLU A 296 7.68 3.78 15.23
CA GLU A 296 7.80 4.86 14.26
C GLU A 296 7.03 4.55 12.98
N PRO A 297 6.47 5.58 12.30
CA PRO A 297 5.87 5.39 11.00
C PRO A 297 6.95 5.15 9.93
N PRO A 298 6.58 4.62 8.75
CA PRO A 298 7.52 4.50 7.63
C PRO A 298 8.13 5.83 7.23
N LEU A 299 9.36 5.81 6.67
CA LEU A 299 10.03 7.05 6.22
C LEU A 299 9.23 7.74 5.11
N ILE A 300 8.92 7.02 4.02
CA ILE A 300 8.12 7.55 2.91
C ILE A 300 6.92 6.64 2.74
N TRP A 301 5.73 7.20 2.92
CA TRP A 301 4.51 6.41 2.87
C TRP A 301 3.28 7.25 2.53
N THR A 302 2.18 6.58 2.21
CA THR A 302 0.89 7.22 1.97
C THR A 302 -0.22 6.53 2.73
N ALA A 303 -1.21 7.33 3.10
CA ALA A 303 -2.49 6.86 3.60
C ALA A 303 -3.59 7.37 2.66
N ASP A 304 -4.38 6.45 2.11
CA ASP A 304 -5.41 6.74 1.12
C ASP A 304 -6.79 6.65 1.75
N PHE A 305 -7.58 7.72 1.65
CA PHE A 305 -8.89 7.84 2.25
C PHE A 305 -9.99 7.97 1.21
N ILE A 306 -11.16 7.44 1.54
CA ILE A 306 -12.38 7.61 0.77
C ILE A 306 -13.42 8.20 1.72
N LEU A 307 -14.24 9.13 1.25
CA LEU A 307 -15.37 9.65 2.02
C LEU A 307 -16.48 8.60 2.16
N ASP A 308 -17.12 8.61 3.31
CA ASP A 308 -18.36 7.89 3.58
C ASP A 308 -19.29 8.78 4.43
N TRP A 309 -20.45 8.26 4.79
CA TRP A 309 -21.39 8.89 5.68
C TRP A 309 -21.35 8.21 7.05
N ASN A 310 -21.16 8.99 8.10
CA ASN A 310 -21.40 8.50 9.46
C ASN A 310 -22.91 8.31 9.72
N GLU A 311 -23.27 7.80 10.88
CA GLU A 311 -24.67 7.59 11.30
C GLU A 311 -25.52 8.87 11.28
N LYS A 312 -24.89 10.03 11.41
CA LYS A 312 -25.52 11.37 11.37
C LYS A 312 -25.58 11.95 9.96
N LYS A 313 -25.14 11.21 8.93
CA LYS A 313 -25.00 11.68 7.54
C LYS A 313 -24.02 12.85 7.38
N GLU A 314 -23.01 12.92 8.22
CA GLU A 314 -21.89 13.83 8.10
C GLU A 314 -20.73 13.11 7.40
N ASP A 315 -19.78 13.86 6.85
CA ASP A 315 -18.58 13.32 6.20
C ASP A 315 -17.72 12.54 7.20
N GLU A 316 -17.37 11.32 6.80
CA GLU A 316 -16.44 10.45 7.50
C GLU A 316 -15.32 10.02 6.55
N TYR A 317 -14.07 10.03 7.01
CA TYR A 317 -12.93 9.58 6.23
C TYR A 317 -12.57 8.14 6.57
N ILE A 318 -12.70 7.27 5.58
CA ILE A 318 -12.41 5.83 5.71
C ILE A 318 -11.05 5.55 5.07
N LEU A 319 -10.15 4.95 5.83
CA LEU A 319 -8.85 4.50 5.34
C LEU A 319 -9.02 3.30 4.42
N GLY A 320 -8.66 3.47 3.17
CA GLY A 320 -8.77 2.44 2.13
C GLY A 320 -7.46 1.70 1.87
N GLU A 321 -6.30 2.34 2.09
CA GLU A 321 -5.00 1.74 1.82
C GLU A 321 -3.87 2.49 2.53
N ILE A 322 -2.81 1.75 2.88
CA ILE A 322 -1.51 2.31 3.26
C ILE A 322 -0.47 1.75 2.30
N ASN A 323 0.37 2.63 1.75
CA ASN A 323 1.51 2.24 0.94
C ASN A 323 2.79 2.78 1.56
N CYS A 324 3.85 1.97 1.65
CA CYS A 324 5.13 2.37 2.22
C CYS A 324 6.30 1.81 1.41
N SER A 325 7.50 2.29 1.71
CA SER A 325 8.80 1.87 1.17
C SER A 325 9.12 2.36 -0.24
N CYS A 326 8.36 1.98 -1.25
CA CYS A 326 8.62 2.34 -2.65
C CYS A 326 7.65 3.39 -3.21
N VAL A 327 6.92 4.07 -2.36
CA VAL A 327 6.01 5.16 -2.78
C VAL A 327 6.80 6.20 -3.57
N GLY A 328 6.37 6.45 -4.82
CA GLY A 328 6.96 7.45 -5.69
C GLY A 328 6.36 8.84 -5.45
N PHE A 329 7.20 9.85 -5.58
CA PHE A 329 6.78 11.26 -5.56
C PHE A 329 7.35 12.05 -6.75
N THR A 330 7.70 11.35 -7.81
CA THR A 330 8.45 11.84 -8.97
C THR A 330 7.74 12.93 -9.76
N SER A 331 6.43 13.07 -9.61
CA SER A 331 5.66 14.12 -10.27
C SER A 331 5.81 15.51 -9.61
N HIS A 332 6.43 15.60 -8.42
CA HIS A 332 6.54 16.82 -7.62
C HIS A 332 7.90 16.94 -6.93
N MET A 333 8.96 16.72 -7.69
CA MET A 333 10.35 16.90 -7.22
C MET A 333 10.63 18.37 -6.84
N ASP A 334 9.90 19.32 -7.43
CA ASP A 334 9.96 20.75 -7.16
C ASP A 334 9.43 21.13 -5.77
N ARG A 335 8.73 20.22 -5.07
CA ARG A 335 8.20 20.45 -3.72
C ARG A 335 9.19 20.17 -2.59
N GLY A 336 10.43 19.84 -2.91
CA GLY A 336 11.47 19.64 -1.90
C GLY A 336 11.31 18.41 -1.02
N ILE A 337 10.61 17.37 -1.50
CA ILE A 337 10.36 16.14 -0.73
C ILE A 337 11.67 15.42 -0.43
N GLN A 338 12.58 15.38 -1.39
CA GLN A 338 13.90 14.75 -1.24
C GLN A 338 14.73 15.40 -0.15
N GLU A 339 14.59 16.73 0.06
CA GLU A 339 15.23 17.46 1.14
C GLU A 339 14.63 17.11 2.50
N VAL A 340 13.32 16.89 2.57
CA VAL A 340 12.64 16.46 3.81
C VAL A 340 13.03 15.01 4.16
N VAL A 341 13.14 14.14 3.15
CA VAL A 341 13.58 12.75 3.34
C VAL A 341 15.01 12.67 3.84
N ALA A 342 15.89 13.59 3.41
CA ALA A 342 17.30 13.59 3.77
C ALA A 342 17.59 14.11 5.19
N LYS A 343 16.70 14.88 5.77
CA LYS A 343 16.77 15.43 7.15
C LYS A 343 16.30 14.43 8.19
#